data_8ffaf6bc54df20d23ce39166c1b31d74
#
_entry.id   8ffaf6bc54df20d23ce39166c1b31d74
#
_cell.length_a   1.000
_cell.length_b   1.000
_cell.length_c   1.000
_cell.angle_alpha   90.00
_cell.angle_beta   90.00
_cell.angle_gamma   90.00
#
_symmetry.space_group_name_H-M   'P 1'
#
loop_
_entity.id
_entity.type
_entity.pdbx_description
1 polymer ?
#
loop_
_entity_poly.entity_id
_entity_poly.type
_entity_poly.pdbx_seq_one_letter_code
_entity_poly.pdbx_strand_id
1 'polypeptide(L)'
;MSDVDQGQTPSAVAPAPSNLADAYRAAFRAHPAGVAVITADGSDGPRGLTASSVASVALDPPVLVFSLSTNSGSAAAILGAPVFVVHLMHSGGVQLARRFASTGAPTIDEPGVWATLPTGDWYLPAAASVLRCRPLSTTPIESSTVVVAEVLDIVLGTDRGDPLVYHHREFHSLSERSRLT
;
A
#
# COMPACT_ATOMS: atom_id res chain seq x y z
N MET A 1 -43.17 23.56 -27.41
CA MET A 1 -41.87 23.93 -27.99
C MET A 1 -40.83 23.17 -27.17
N SER A 2 -40.36 22.09 -27.76
CA SER A 2 -39.59 21.03 -27.10
C SER A 2 -38.11 21.36 -27.15
N ASP A 3 -37.49 21.53 -25.99
CA ASP A 3 -36.04 21.63 -25.90
C ASP A 3 -35.45 20.23 -26.02
N VAL A 4 -34.69 20.02 -27.06
CA VAL A 4 -33.99 18.78 -27.38
C VAL A 4 -32.72 18.75 -26.56
N ASP A 5 -32.66 17.85 -25.58
CA ASP A 5 -31.46 17.44 -24.85
C ASP A 5 -30.33 17.07 -25.84
N GLN A 6 -29.32 17.93 -25.91
CA GLN A 6 -28.13 17.68 -26.73
C GLN A 6 -27.26 16.64 -26.02
N GLY A 7 -27.42 15.37 -26.41
CA GLY A 7 -26.64 14.26 -25.96
C GLY A 7 -25.13 14.53 -26.02
N GLN A 8 -24.47 14.45 -24.90
CA GLN A 8 -23.02 14.44 -24.80
C GLN A 8 -22.45 13.28 -25.62
N THR A 9 -21.74 13.64 -26.67
CA THR A 9 -20.96 12.70 -27.49
C THR A 9 -19.95 12.01 -26.58
N PRO A 10 -19.86 10.67 -26.54
CA PRO A 10 -18.87 10.00 -25.72
C PRO A 10 -17.46 10.43 -26.12
N SER A 11 -16.68 10.85 -25.15
CA SER A 11 -15.28 11.27 -25.31
C SER A 11 -14.52 10.20 -26.08
N ALA A 12 -13.85 10.57 -27.17
CA ALA A 12 -13.07 9.64 -27.97
C ALA A 12 -12.04 8.91 -27.12
N VAL A 13 -12.09 7.59 -27.17
CA VAL A 13 -11.08 6.75 -26.54
C VAL A 13 -9.74 7.06 -27.20
N ALA A 14 -8.75 7.50 -26.41
CA ALA A 14 -7.41 7.76 -26.91
C ALA A 14 -6.83 6.50 -27.57
N PRO A 15 -6.02 6.61 -28.64
CA PRO A 15 -5.39 5.45 -29.28
C PRO A 15 -4.57 4.66 -28.25
N ALA A 16 -4.74 3.34 -28.28
CA ALA A 16 -4.01 2.43 -27.37
C ALA A 16 -2.50 2.59 -27.61
N PRO A 17 -1.68 2.55 -26.51
CA PRO A 17 -0.21 2.56 -26.63
C PRO A 17 0.27 1.40 -27.51
N SER A 18 1.43 1.57 -28.15
CA SER A 18 1.97 0.70 -29.20
C SER A 18 2.28 -0.74 -28.76
N ASN A 19 2.25 -1.04 -27.45
CA ASN A 19 2.35 -2.39 -26.92
C ASN A 19 1.51 -2.59 -25.66
N LEU A 20 1.20 -3.85 -25.34
CA LEU A 20 0.36 -4.22 -24.20
C LEU A 20 0.94 -3.78 -22.86
N ALA A 21 2.27 -3.84 -22.68
CA ALA A 21 2.91 -3.46 -21.43
C ALA A 21 2.78 -1.96 -21.13
N ASP A 22 2.84 -1.12 -22.16
CA ASP A 22 2.65 0.32 -21.99
C ASP A 22 1.19 0.68 -21.74
N ALA A 23 0.26 -0.02 -22.40
CA ALA A 23 -1.18 0.10 -22.13
C ALA A 23 -1.49 -0.26 -20.67
N TYR A 24 -0.94 -1.39 -20.20
CA TYR A 24 -1.09 -1.84 -18.82
C TYR A 24 -0.53 -0.82 -17.81
N ARG A 25 0.69 -0.33 -18.04
CA ARG A 25 1.28 0.71 -17.18
C ARG A 25 0.45 1.99 -17.15
N ALA A 26 -0.08 2.40 -18.30
CA ALA A 26 -0.93 3.60 -18.39
C ALA A 26 -2.23 3.42 -17.60
N ALA A 27 -2.89 2.27 -17.73
CA ALA A 27 -4.12 1.93 -17.02
C ALA A 27 -3.90 1.95 -15.49
N PHE A 28 -2.85 1.26 -15.00
CA PHE A 28 -2.55 1.22 -13.56
C PHE A 28 -2.01 2.54 -13.01
N ARG A 29 -1.37 3.37 -13.85
CA ARG A 29 -0.98 4.73 -13.45
C ARG A 29 -2.20 5.60 -13.16
N ALA A 30 -3.28 5.43 -13.92
CA ALA A 30 -4.54 6.17 -13.76
C ALA A 30 -5.46 5.56 -12.67
N HIS A 31 -5.13 4.37 -12.16
CA HIS A 31 -5.89 3.72 -11.10
C HIS A 31 -5.39 4.17 -9.73
N PRO A 32 -6.22 4.88 -8.92
CA PRO A 32 -5.82 5.28 -7.58
C PRO A 32 -5.81 4.08 -6.64
N ALA A 33 -4.81 4.02 -5.77
CA ALA A 33 -4.68 2.96 -4.77
C ALA A 33 -4.33 3.53 -3.39
N GLY A 34 -4.82 2.91 -2.34
CA GLY A 34 -4.41 3.20 -0.98
C GLY A 34 -2.92 2.91 -0.77
N VAL A 35 -2.29 3.63 0.13
CA VAL A 35 -0.86 3.48 0.42
C VAL A 35 -0.68 2.73 1.74
N ALA A 36 0.13 1.69 1.70
CA ALA A 36 0.59 0.96 2.87
C ALA A 36 2.12 0.96 2.96
N VAL A 37 2.65 0.86 4.18
CA VAL A 37 4.04 0.48 4.45
C VAL A 37 4.02 -0.90 5.07
N ILE A 38 4.83 -1.81 4.54
CA ILE A 38 4.96 -3.18 5.08
C ILE A 38 6.34 -3.32 5.67
N THR A 39 6.42 -3.79 6.91
CA THR A 39 7.68 -3.93 7.65
C THR A 39 7.81 -5.32 8.24
N ALA A 40 9.03 -5.78 8.34
CA ALA A 40 9.40 -7.00 9.05
C ALA A 40 10.73 -6.80 9.78
N ASP A 41 10.97 -7.58 10.82
CA ASP A 41 12.25 -7.59 11.51
C ASP A 41 13.31 -8.19 10.59
N GLY A 42 14.41 -7.49 10.45
CA GLY A 42 15.61 -7.95 9.77
C GLY A 42 16.75 -8.15 10.78
N SER A 43 17.85 -8.78 10.35
CA SER A 43 19.03 -8.99 11.20
C SER A 43 19.62 -7.71 11.79
N ASP A 44 19.44 -6.57 11.09
CA ASP A 44 20.01 -5.28 11.43
C ASP A 44 18.92 -4.24 11.76
N GLY A 45 17.79 -4.70 12.29
CA GLY A 45 16.63 -3.86 12.61
C GLY A 45 15.50 -3.93 11.58
N PRO A 46 14.41 -3.22 11.81
CA PRO A 46 13.22 -3.31 10.97
C PRO A 46 13.48 -2.86 9.54
N ARG A 47 13.02 -3.66 8.58
CA ARG A 47 13.07 -3.40 7.13
C ARG A 47 11.67 -3.19 6.62
N GLY A 48 11.52 -2.35 5.61
CA GLY A 48 10.20 -2.09 5.07
C GLY A 48 10.21 -1.58 3.64
N LEU A 49 9.03 -1.54 3.06
CA LEU A 49 8.77 -0.98 1.74
C LEU A 49 7.35 -0.39 1.68
N THR A 50 7.15 0.51 0.73
CA THR A 50 5.82 1.07 0.44
C THR A 50 5.14 0.23 -0.64
N ALA A 51 3.89 -0.12 -0.40
CA ALA A 51 3.05 -0.88 -1.31
C ALA A 51 1.72 -0.15 -1.57
N SER A 52 1.24 -0.23 -2.80
CA SER A 52 -0.09 0.22 -3.22
C SER A 52 -0.97 -0.95 -3.69
N SER A 53 -0.53 -2.18 -3.44
CA SER A 53 -1.19 -3.40 -3.88
C SER A 53 -1.97 -4.12 -2.77
N VAL A 54 -2.06 -3.54 -1.58
CA VAL A 54 -2.75 -4.15 -0.44
C VAL A 54 -4.26 -4.15 -0.65
N ALA A 55 -4.87 -5.32 -0.52
CA ALA A 55 -6.32 -5.48 -0.62
C ALA A 55 -6.84 -6.47 0.44
N SER A 56 -8.07 -6.24 0.91
CA SER A 56 -8.79 -7.18 1.76
C SER A 56 -9.29 -8.36 0.93
N VAL A 57 -9.21 -9.59 1.48
CA VAL A 57 -9.62 -10.84 0.81
C VAL A 57 -10.79 -11.51 1.54
N ALA A 58 -10.68 -11.68 2.85
CA ALA A 58 -11.69 -12.37 3.67
C ALA A 58 -11.83 -11.68 5.03
N LEU A 59 -12.95 -11.93 5.70
CA LEU A 59 -13.27 -11.33 6.97
C LEU A 59 -13.19 -12.34 8.14
N ASP A 60 -13.46 -13.59 7.89
CA ASP A 60 -13.44 -14.64 8.91
C ASP A 60 -12.77 -15.92 8.36
N PRO A 61 -11.52 -16.19 8.73
CA PRO A 61 -10.59 -15.27 9.40
C PRO A 61 -10.23 -14.05 8.53
N PRO A 62 -9.79 -12.93 9.15
CA PRO A 62 -9.42 -11.76 8.36
C PRO A 62 -8.12 -12.03 7.57
N VAL A 63 -8.21 -11.87 6.25
CA VAL A 63 -7.12 -12.14 5.29
C VAL A 63 -6.95 -10.96 4.36
N LEU A 64 -5.72 -10.61 4.07
CA LEU A 64 -5.32 -9.62 3.08
C LEU A 64 -4.37 -10.20 2.04
N VAL A 65 -4.21 -9.48 0.93
CA VAL A 65 -3.27 -9.80 -0.14
C VAL A 65 -2.47 -8.56 -0.52
N PHE A 66 -1.22 -8.76 -0.94
CA PHE A 66 -0.40 -7.74 -1.58
C PHE A 66 0.63 -8.38 -2.50
N SER A 67 1.29 -7.57 -3.34
CA SER A 67 2.41 -8.00 -4.16
C SER A 67 3.66 -7.20 -3.86
N LEU A 68 4.82 -7.88 -3.90
CA LEU A 68 6.15 -7.31 -3.71
C LEU A 68 6.96 -7.48 -4.99
N SER A 69 7.72 -6.44 -5.39
CA SER A 69 8.79 -6.62 -6.35
C SER A 69 9.99 -7.30 -5.65
N THR A 70 10.45 -8.42 -6.20
CA THR A 70 11.57 -9.20 -5.64
C THR A 70 12.92 -8.50 -5.80
N ASN A 71 12.99 -7.42 -6.57
CA ASN A 71 14.21 -6.64 -6.78
C ASN A 71 14.54 -5.67 -5.63
N SER A 72 13.71 -5.58 -4.59
CA SER A 72 13.97 -4.73 -3.42
C SER A 72 14.60 -5.54 -2.29
N GLY A 73 15.66 -4.98 -1.67
CA GLY A 73 16.31 -5.63 -0.51
C GLY A 73 15.37 -5.85 0.69
N SER A 74 14.34 -5.01 0.85
CA SER A 74 13.33 -5.17 1.90
C SER A 74 12.34 -6.31 1.61
N ALA A 75 12.14 -6.68 0.34
CA ALA A 75 11.23 -7.77 -0.01
C ALA A 75 11.71 -9.11 0.55
N ALA A 76 13.01 -9.39 0.53
CA ALA A 76 13.58 -10.62 1.06
C ALA A 76 13.32 -10.75 2.58
N ALA A 77 13.45 -9.64 3.33
CA ALA A 77 13.16 -9.62 4.77
C ALA A 77 11.68 -9.93 5.04
N ILE A 78 10.75 -9.31 4.30
CA ILE A 78 9.31 -9.54 4.47
C ILE A 78 8.93 -10.98 4.08
N LEU A 79 9.46 -11.49 2.95
CA LEU A 79 9.15 -12.85 2.48
C LEU A 79 9.72 -13.95 3.38
N GLY A 80 10.83 -13.68 4.07
CA GLY A 80 11.46 -14.61 5.01
C GLY A 80 10.93 -14.53 6.44
N ALA A 81 10.15 -13.49 6.76
CA ALA A 81 9.67 -13.28 8.12
C ALA A 81 8.46 -14.17 8.44
N PRO A 82 8.42 -14.80 9.64
CA PRO A 82 7.24 -15.54 10.10
C PRO A 82 6.05 -14.62 10.41
N VAL A 83 6.33 -13.34 10.69
CA VAL A 83 5.37 -12.28 10.95
C VAL A 83 5.88 -10.98 10.34
N PHE A 84 4.97 -10.18 9.82
CA PHE A 84 5.24 -8.84 9.34
C PHE A 84 4.08 -7.91 9.70
N VAL A 85 4.31 -6.61 9.60
CA VAL A 85 3.32 -5.60 9.98
C VAL A 85 2.96 -4.76 8.76
N VAL A 86 1.66 -4.64 8.48
CA VAL A 86 1.09 -3.79 7.42
C VAL A 86 0.52 -2.53 8.05
N HIS A 87 1.00 -1.38 7.61
CA HIS A 87 0.59 -0.06 8.09
C HIS A 87 -0.23 0.62 7.01
N LEU A 88 -1.52 0.80 7.24
CA LEU A 88 -2.37 1.59 6.34
C LEU A 88 -2.13 3.07 6.64
N MET A 89 -1.63 3.80 5.64
CA MET A 89 -1.14 5.16 5.84
C MET A 89 -2.23 6.21 5.67
N HIS A 90 -2.14 7.28 6.46
CA HIS A 90 -2.88 8.52 6.25
C HIS A 90 -1.95 9.63 5.72
N SER A 91 -2.50 10.77 5.33
CA SER A 91 -1.77 11.87 4.69
C SER A 91 -0.61 12.43 5.54
N GLY A 92 -0.73 12.42 6.87
CA GLY A 92 0.36 12.80 7.77
C GLY A 92 1.59 11.89 7.70
N GLY A 93 1.43 10.65 7.24
CA GLY A 93 2.51 9.67 7.06
C GLY A 93 3.21 9.72 5.71
N VAL A 94 2.91 10.71 4.84
CA VAL A 94 3.44 10.76 3.46
C VAL A 94 4.97 10.75 3.39
N GLN A 95 5.67 11.38 4.32
CA GLN A 95 7.13 11.40 4.33
C GLN A 95 7.71 10.02 4.64
N LEU A 96 7.11 9.27 5.55
CA LEU A 96 7.49 7.89 5.81
C LEU A 96 7.22 7.01 4.58
N ALA A 97 6.04 7.12 3.97
CA ALA A 97 5.74 6.38 2.74
C ALA A 97 6.76 6.67 1.62
N ARG A 98 7.18 7.92 1.44
CA ARG A 98 8.25 8.28 0.48
C ARG A 98 9.59 7.64 0.80
N ARG A 99 9.97 7.61 2.06
CA ARG A 99 11.25 7.02 2.51
C ARG A 99 11.26 5.51 2.26
N PHE A 100 10.19 4.81 2.59
CA PHE A 100 10.07 3.36 2.33
C PHE A 100 9.86 3.00 0.85
N ALA A 101 9.49 3.97 0.00
CA ALA A 101 9.40 3.78 -1.45
C ALA A 101 10.76 3.83 -2.16
N SER A 102 11.81 4.37 -1.52
CA SER A 102 13.14 4.48 -2.10
C SER A 102 13.87 3.14 -2.09
N THR A 103 14.58 2.84 -3.18
CA THR A 103 15.40 1.62 -3.29
C THR A 103 16.52 1.66 -2.26
N GLY A 104 16.69 0.60 -1.48
CA GLY A 104 17.70 0.56 -0.43
C GLY A 104 17.31 1.37 0.81
N ALA A 105 16.01 1.55 1.07
CA ALA A 105 15.53 2.26 2.23
C ALA A 105 16.30 1.80 3.49
N PRO A 106 17.07 2.69 4.13
CA PRO A 106 17.81 2.34 5.32
C PRO A 106 16.87 1.96 6.44
N THR A 107 17.37 1.20 7.38
CA THR A 107 16.72 1.13 8.70
C THR A 107 16.50 2.55 9.17
N ILE A 108 15.25 2.94 9.41
CA ILE A 108 14.94 4.27 9.90
C ILE A 108 15.25 4.26 11.39
N ASP A 109 16.44 4.72 11.76
CA ASP A 109 16.88 4.85 13.15
C ASP A 109 16.67 6.29 13.62
N GLU A 110 15.40 6.69 13.70
CA GLU A 110 15.03 8.02 14.22
C GLU A 110 14.16 7.87 15.46
N PRO A 111 14.46 8.57 16.55
CA PRO A 111 13.65 8.55 17.76
C PRO A 111 12.20 8.94 17.46
N GLY A 112 11.25 8.15 17.97
CA GLY A 112 9.82 8.41 17.85
C GLY A 112 9.18 7.95 16.52
N VAL A 113 9.95 7.43 15.56
CA VAL A 113 9.39 6.83 14.34
C VAL A 113 8.81 5.45 14.61
N TRP A 114 9.44 4.69 15.49
CA TRP A 114 9.05 3.33 15.83
C TRP A 114 8.47 3.23 17.23
N ALA A 115 7.53 2.32 17.40
CA ALA A 115 7.08 1.79 18.67
C ALA A 115 7.01 0.25 18.58
N THR A 116 6.78 -0.40 19.73
CA THR A 116 6.74 -1.85 19.81
C THR A 116 5.35 -2.31 20.21
N LEU A 117 4.80 -3.29 19.50
CA LEU A 117 3.59 -3.99 19.90
C LEU A 117 3.86 -4.82 21.19
N PRO A 118 2.84 -5.21 21.95
CA PRO A 118 3.02 -6.12 23.10
C PRO A 118 3.68 -7.45 22.73
N THR A 119 3.59 -7.85 21.47
CA THR A 119 4.23 -9.05 20.91
C THR A 119 5.71 -8.89 20.59
N GLY A 120 6.27 -7.67 20.71
CA GLY A 120 7.65 -7.34 20.40
C GLY A 120 7.89 -6.82 18.98
N ASP A 121 6.91 -6.95 18.09
CA ASP A 121 7.06 -6.49 16.69
C ASP A 121 7.10 -4.95 16.59
N TRP A 122 7.97 -4.44 15.73
CA TRP A 122 8.07 -3.00 15.47
C TRP A 122 6.92 -2.49 14.61
N TYR A 123 6.39 -1.33 14.94
CA TYR A 123 5.38 -0.68 14.13
C TYR A 123 5.56 0.84 14.06
N LEU A 124 4.89 1.47 13.08
CA LEU A 124 4.88 2.91 12.85
C LEU A 124 3.63 3.54 13.49
N PRO A 125 3.75 4.28 14.61
CA PRO A 125 2.60 4.93 15.25
C PRO A 125 1.88 5.95 14.36
N ALA A 126 2.57 6.48 13.33
CA ALA A 126 2.04 7.41 12.35
C ALA A 126 1.10 6.75 11.31
N ALA A 127 0.75 5.48 11.45
CA ALA A 127 -0.21 4.82 10.58
C ALA A 127 -1.65 5.01 11.08
N ALA A 128 -2.61 5.09 10.16
CA ALA A 128 -4.04 5.11 10.49
C ALA A 128 -4.52 3.76 11.08
N SER A 129 -3.91 2.67 10.63
CA SER A 129 -4.15 1.34 11.16
C SER A 129 -2.90 0.48 11.00
N VAL A 130 -2.64 -0.38 11.97
CA VAL A 130 -1.51 -1.29 12.03
C VAL A 130 -2.05 -2.72 12.11
N LEU A 131 -1.68 -3.56 11.15
CA LEU A 131 -2.13 -4.94 11.06
C LEU A 131 -0.91 -5.86 11.21
N ARG A 132 -0.88 -6.65 12.27
CA ARG A 132 0.11 -7.71 12.47
C ARG A 132 -0.34 -8.93 11.68
N CYS A 133 0.51 -9.44 10.78
CA CYS A 133 0.13 -10.45 9.82
C CYS A 133 1.07 -11.65 9.82
N ARG A 134 0.54 -12.82 9.46
CA ARG A 134 1.28 -14.04 9.19
C ARG A 134 1.04 -14.48 7.75
N PRO A 135 2.09 -14.83 6.97
CA PRO A 135 1.88 -15.33 5.61
C PRO A 135 1.14 -16.67 5.64
N LEU A 136 0.10 -16.80 4.82
CA LEU A 136 -0.60 -18.06 4.54
C LEU A 136 -0.03 -18.73 3.29
N SER A 137 0.26 -17.94 2.25
CA SER A 137 0.88 -18.40 1.02
C SER A 137 1.65 -17.29 0.33
N THR A 138 2.67 -17.70 -0.43
CA THR A 138 3.45 -16.84 -1.32
C THR A 138 3.52 -17.48 -2.69
N THR A 139 3.23 -16.70 -3.74
CA THR A 139 3.25 -17.18 -5.13
C THR A 139 4.17 -16.29 -5.95
N PRO A 140 5.35 -16.80 -6.36
CA PRO A 140 6.23 -16.07 -7.27
C PRO A 140 5.57 -15.90 -8.64
N ILE A 141 5.63 -14.71 -9.20
CA ILE A 141 5.14 -14.37 -10.54
C ILE A 141 6.18 -13.44 -11.18
N GLU A 142 7.00 -13.97 -12.08
CA GLU A 142 8.09 -13.24 -12.73
C GLU A 142 8.97 -12.48 -11.71
N SER A 143 9.04 -11.17 -11.81
CA SER A 143 9.82 -10.30 -10.92
C SER A 143 9.06 -9.86 -9.66
N SER A 144 7.93 -10.49 -9.36
CA SER A 144 7.07 -10.16 -8.23
C SER A 144 6.69 -11.42 -7.45
N THR A 145 6.28 -11.24 -6.21
CA THR A 145 5.67 -12.29 -5.39
C THR A 145 4.36 -11.78 -4.83
N VAL A 146 3.30 -12.53 -5.03
CA VAL A 146 2.00 -12.31 -4.35
C VAL A 146 2.05 -12.98 -2.99
N VAL A 147 1.65 -12.25 -1.97
CA VAL A 147 1.57 -12.72 -0.58
C VAL A 147 0.12 -12.66 -0.14
N VAL A 148 -0.40 -13.78 0.33
CA VAL A 148 -1.69 -13.87 1.04
C VAL A 148 -1.39 -14.04 2.51
N ALA A 149 -1.99 -13.24 3.38
CA ALA A 149 -1.67 -13.23 4.80
C ALA A 149 -2.92 -13.11 5.68
N GLU A 150 -2.90 -13.86 6.76
CA GLU A 150 -3.86 -13.74 7.86
C GLU A 150 -3.49 -12.57 8.76
N VAL A 151 -4.47 -11.78 9.14
CA VAL A 151 -4.32 -10.71 10.13
C VAL A 151 -4.53 -11.29 11.52
N LEU A 152 -3.49 -11.22 12.34
CA LEU A 152 -3.46 -11.80 13.70
C LEU A 152 -3.90 -10.80 14.77
N ASP A 153 -3.63 -9.49 14.52
CA ASP A 153 -3.95 -8.41 15.45
C ASP A 153 -4.07 -7.09 14.71
N ILE A 154 -4.87 -6.15 15.24
CA ILE A 154 -5.11 -4.83 14.64
C ILE A 154 -5.05 -3.76 15.72
N VAL A 155 -4.19 -2.76 15.49
CA VAL A 155 -4.19 -1.51 16.27
C VAL A 155 -4.76 -0.41 15.38
N LEU A 156 -5.85 0.21 15.82
CA LEU A 156 -6.43 1.37 15.15
C LEU A 156 -5.80 2.63 15.72
N GLY A 157 -5.22 3.46 14.88
CA GLY A 157 -4.67 4.75 15.27
C GLY A 157 -5.76 5.68 15.83
N THR A 158 -5.38 6.50 16.79
CA THR A 158 -6.27 7.50 17.40
C THR A 158 -6.54 8.68 16.46
N ASP A 159 -5.54 9.07 15.68
CA ASP A 159 -5.67 10.03 14.59
C ASP A 159 -5.60 9.25 13.27
N ARG A 160 -6.75 9.13 12.63
CA ARG A 160 -6.85 8.42 11.35
C ARG A 160 -6.55 9.32 10.16
N GLY A 161 -6.57 10.65 10.33
CA GLY A 161 -6.30 11.62 9.27
C GLY A 161 -7.05 11.35 7.96
N ASP A 162 -6.76 12.13 6.95
CA ASP A 162 -7.24 11.86 5.58
C ASP A 162 -6.50 10.66 4.98
N PRO A 163 -7.16 9.71 4.30
CA PRO A 163 -6.52 8.57 3.65
C PRO A 163 -5.44 9.01 2.65
N LEU A 164 -4.27 8.35 2.70
CA LEU A 164 -3.21 8.56 1.72
C LEU A 164 -3.46 7.70 0.48
N VAL A 165 -3.47 8.32 -0.68
CA VAL A 165 -3.72 7.68 -1.98
C VAL A 165 -2.55 7.93 -2.92
N TYR A 166 -2.18 6.92 -3.72
CA TYR A 166 -1.18 7.03 -4.78
C TYR A 166 -1.88 7.00 -6.13
N HIS A 167 -1.69 8.04 -6.95
CA HIS A 167 -2.31 8.21 -8.25
C HIS A 167 -1.40 9.02 -9.16
N HIS A 168 -1.27 8.64 -10.42
CA HIS A 168 -0.39 9.30 -11.39
C HIS A 168 1.07 9.50 -10.92
N ARG A 169 1.60 8.60 -10.10
CA ARG A 169 2.93 8.65 -9.46
C ARG A 169 3.07 9.78 -8.42
N GLU A 170 1.97 10.26 -7.90
CA GLU A 170 1.91 11.29 -6.87
C GLU A 170 1.10 10.81 -5.67
N PHE A 171 1.41 11.37 -4.50
CA PHE A 171 0.63 11.13 -3.29
C PHE A 171 -0.47 12.18 -3.18
N HIS A 172 -1.67 11.73 -2.90
CA HIS A 172 -2.87 12.53 -2.70
C HIS A 172 -3.51 12.18 -1.36
N SER A 173 -4.39 13.04 -0.85
CA SER A 173 -5.27 12.72 0.26
C SER A 173 -6.72 12.85 -0.19
N LEU A 174 -7.59 11.98 0.34
CA LEU A 174 -9.03 12.12 0.22
C LEU A 174 -9.53 12.93 1.42
N SER A 175 -10.50 13.81 1.18
CA SER A 175 -11.13 14.61 2.23
C SER A 175 -12.65 14.63 2.01
N GLU A 176 -13.41 15.24 2.92
CA GLU A 176 -14.85 15.44 2.75
C GLU A 176 -15.19 16.15 1.41
N ARG A 177 -14.29 16.99 0.90
CA ARG A 177 -14.47 17.68 -0.39
C ARG A 177 -14.37 16.76 -1.61
N SER A 178 -13.77 15.57 -1.47
CA SER A 178 -13.68 14.57 -2.54
C SER A 178 -14.86 13.60 -2.54
N ARG A 179 -15.82 13.77 -1.62
CA ARG A 179 -17.03 12.96 -1.55
C ARG A 179 -17.97 13.32 -2.70
N LEU A 180 -18.39 12.33 -3.45
CA LEU A 180 -19.43 12.45 -4.46
C LEU A 180 -20.79 12.24 -3.76
N THR A 181 -21.75 13.13 -4.04
CA THR A 181 -23.14 13.06 -3.55
C THR A 181 -24.05 12.56 -4.64
#